data_23e84dd6385fdf0cbb4fbb05f888da48
#
_entry.id   23e84dd6385fdf0cbb4fbb05f888da48
#
_cell.length_a   1.000
_cell.length_b   1.000
_cell.length_c   1.000
_cell.angle_alpha   90.00
_cell.angle_beta   90.00
_cell.angle_gamma   90.00
#
_symmetry.space_group_name_H-M   'P 1'
#
loop_
_entity.id
_entity.type
_entity.pdbx_description
1 polymer ?
#
loop_
_entity_poly.entity_id
_entity_poly.type
_entity_poly.pdbx_seq_one_letter_code
_entity_poly.pdbx_strand_id
1 'polypeptide(L)'
;NMMEYNFRSIEEKWQKYWHEKKIYKANNKSDLPKYYVLDMFPYPSGSGLHVGHPLGYIASDIISRYKRTKGFNVLHPMGFDSFGLPAEQYAIKTGQHPKITTENNIVRFKEQLNRLGLSYDWSREIKTSDSSYYKWTQWIFLKLYNSYFDKEKNKAVNISELNIPETLSEKEKIRFIDNKRLAYIDTIDVNWCEELGTVLANEEVIGGLSER
;
A
#
# COMPACT_ATOMS: atom_id res chain seq x y z
N ASN A 1 45.87 11.79 -22.84
CA ASN A 1 44.56 12.18 -22.32
C ASN A 1 43.86 10.91 -21.82
N MET A 2 43.92 10.61 -20.50
CA MET A 2 43.04 9.63 -19.92
C MET A 2 41.61 10.19 -20.08
N MET A 3 40.74 9.48 -20.82
CA MET A 3 39.32 9.82 -20.83
C MET A 3 38.79 9.68 -19.41
N GLU A 4 38.33 10.78 -18.85
CA GLU A 4 37.71 10.81 -17.55
C GLU A 4 36.44 9.93 -17.59
N TYR A 5 36.33 8.97 -16.69
CA TYR A 5 35.16 8.09 -16.62
C TYR A 5 33.95 8.88 -16.17
N ASN A 6 33.10 9.27 -17.13
CA ASN A 6 31.88 10.03 -16.83
C ASN A 6 30.72 9.08 -16.50
N PHE A 7 30.67 8.65 -15.25
CA PHE A 7 29.63 7.74 -14.77
C PHE A 7 28.21 8.31 -14.92
N ARG A 8 28.03 9.62 -14.73
CA ARG A 8 26.70 10.26 -14.82
C ARG A 8 26.08 10.12 -16.20
N SER A 9 26.84 10.38 -17.26
CA SER A 9 26.32 10.23 -18.63
C SER A 9 26.05 8.77 -19.00
N ILE A 10 26.81 7.85 -18.44
CA ILE A 10 26.61 6.40 -18.61
C ILE A 10 25.33 5.95 -17.91
N GLU A 11 25.12 6.35 -16.66
CA GLU A 11 23.93 6.04 -15.87
C GLU A 11 22.67 6.59 -16.54
N GLU A 12 22.67 7.86 -16.93
CA GLU A 12 21.52 8.48 -17.62
C GLU A 12 21.18 7.76 -18.92
N LYS A 13 22.20 7.42 -19.74
CA LYS A 13 22.02 6.67 -20.98
C LYS A 13 21.32 5.33 -20.72
N TRP A 14 21.79 4.57 -19.74
CA TRP A 14 21.26 3.24 -19.48
C TRP A 14 19.91 3.25 -18.79
N GLN A 15 19.67 4.16 -17.86
CA GLN A 15 18.34 4.32 -17.22
C GLN A 15 17.28 4.68 -18.27
N LYS A 16 17.62 5.61 -19.20
CA LYS A 16 16.74 5.96 -20.32
C LYS A 16 16.46 4.75 -21.21
N TYR A 17 17.48 3.99 -21.57
CA TYR A 17 17.34 2.78 -22.37
C TYR A 17 16.45 1.74 -21.70
N TRP A 18 16.65 1.45 -20.41
CA TRP A 18 15.84 0.50 -19.67
C TRP A 18 14.37 0.91 -19.62
N HIS A 19 14.11 2.18 -19.44
CA HIS A 19 12.75 2.72 -19.41
C HIS A 19 12.07 2.61 -20.78
N GLU A 20 12.72 3.06 -21.86
CA GLU A 20 12.19 3.01 -23.23
C GLU A 20 11.94 1.56 -23.70
N LYS A 21 12.86 0.68 -23.40
CA LYS A 21 12.77 -0.74 -23.77
C LYS A 21 11.94 -1.58 -22.81
N LYS A 22 11.48 -1.02 -21.70
CA LYS A 22 10.70 -1.70 -20.65
C LYS A 22 11.35 -3.03 -20.20
N ILE A 23 12.67 -3.01 -20.01
CA ILE A 23 13.49 -4.20 -19.75
C ILE A 23 13.02 -4.98 -18.51
N TYR A 24 12.49 -4.26 -17.52
CA TYR A 24 12.07 -4.84 -16.24
C TYR A 24 10.60 -5.26 -16.18
N LYS A 25 9.89 -5.12 -17.31
CA LYS A 25 8.48 -5.49 -17.38
C LYS A 25 8.29 -7.00 -17.28
N ALA A 26 7.49 -7.45 -16.30
CA ALA A 26 7.05 -8.83 -16.21
C ALA A 26 6.01 -9.17 -17.29
N ASN A 27 6.12 -10.35 -17.88
CA ASN A 27 5.17 -10.81 -18.89
C ASN A 27 4.16 -11.78 -18.25
N ASN A 28 2.86 -11.50 -18.40
CA ASN A 28 1.80 -12.38 -17.88
C ASN A 28 1.75 -13.76 -18.58
N LYS A 29 2.13 -13.78 -19.86
CA LYS A 29 2.12 -14.99 -20.73
C LYS A 29 3.55 -15.39 -21.06
N SER A 30 4.29 -15.86 -20.07
CA SER A 30 5.68 -16.30 -20.25
C SER A 30 5.82 -17.74 -19.83
N ASP A 31 6.56 -18.52 -20.63
CA ASP A 31 6.94 -19.91 -20.32
C ASP A 31 8.14 -19.98 -19.36
N LEU A 32 8.79 -18.84 -19.10
CA LEU A 32 9.87 -18.77 -18.12
C LEU A 32 9.34 -18.98 -16.70
N PRO A 33 10.14 -19.61 -15.84
CA PRO A 33 9.76 -19.79 -14.44
C PRO A 33 9.54 -18.42 -13.77
N LYS A 34 8.46 -18.30 -13.01
CA LYS A 34 8.07 -17.06 -12.35
C LYS A 34 8.87 -16.84 -11.08
N TYR A 35 9.23 -15.60 -10.84
CA TYR A 35 9.83 -15.17 -9.58
C TYR A 35 9.24 -13.83 -9.14
N TYR A 36 8.79 -13.77 -7.90
CA TYR A 36 8.20 -12.56 -7.32
C TYR A 36 9.12 -11.98 -6.26
N VAL A 37 9.49 -10.71 -6.42
CA VAL A 37 10.28 -9.96 -5.45
C VAL A 37 9.40 -8.85 -4.92
N LEU A 38 9.18 -8.85 -3.61
CA LEU A 38 8.31 -7.89 -2.93
C LEU A 38 9.14 -6.99 -2.03
N ASP A 39 8.98 -5.68 -2.21
CA ASP A 39 9.47 -4.66 -1.31
C ASP A 39 8.34 -4.10 -0.45
N MET A 40 8.69 -3.60 0.73
CA MET A 40 7.80 -2.76 1.50
C MET A 40 7.70 -1.39 0.81
N PHE A 41 6.56 -1.10 0.19
CA PHE A 41 6.35 0.16 -0.50
C PHE A 41 6.23 1.33 0.48
N PRO A 42 6.74 2.52 0.11
CA PRO A 42 6.85 3.64 1.04
C PRO A 42 5.54 4.39 1.22
N TYR A 43 5.43 5.09 2.37
CA TYR A 43 4.48 6.19 2.54
C TYR A 43 5.04 7.45 1.85
N PRO A 44 4.32 8.07 0.92
CA PRO A 44 4.78 9.32 0.28
C PRO A 44 4.47 10.53 1.17
N SER A 45 4.87 10.48 2.44
CA SER A 45 4.52 11.47 3.46
C SER A 45 5.52 12.63 3.59
N GLY A 46 6.66 12.54 2.95
CA GLY A 46 7.71 13.56 3.00
C GLY A 46 8.11 14.06 1.62
N SER A 47 9.03 15.02 1.60
CA SER A 47 9.56 15.61 0.37
C SER A 47 10.48 14.68 -0.43
N GLY A 48 10.64 13.43 -0.03
CA GLY A 48 11.47 12.44 -0.70
C GLY A 48 11.87 11.27 0.20
N LEU A 49 12.66 10.37 -0.39
CA LEU A 49 13.20 9.21 0.30
C LEU A 49 14.24 9.63 1.36
N HIS A 50 14.26 8.89 2.46
CA HIS A 50 15.39 8.92 3.41
C HIS A 50 16.32 7.73 3.15
N VAL A 51 17.51 7.75 3.73
CA VAL A 51 18.56 6.73 3.51
C VAL A 51 18.16 5.30 3.91
N GLY A 52 17.17 5.15 4.78
CA GLY A 52 16.64 3.82 5.17
C GLY A 52 15.87 3.12 4.04
N HIS A 53 15.24 3.85 3.12
CA HIS A 53 14.52 3.26 2.01
C HIS A 53 15.43 2.44 1.07
N PRO A 54 16.55 3.00 0.55
CA PRO A 54 17.44 2.26 -0.32
C PRO A 54 18.04 1.00 0.30
N LEU A 55 18.19 0.95 1.62
CA LEU A 55 18.79 -0.20 2.31
C LEU A 55 18.09 -1.52 1.98
N GLY A 56 16.76 -1.55 2.06
CA GLY A 56 15.97 -2.71 1.69
C GLY A 56 15.88 -2.89 0.17
N TYR A 57 15.64 -1.80 -0.55
CA TYR A 57 15.38 -1.82 -2.00
C TYR A 57 16.59 -2.26 -2.83
N ILE A 58 17.80 -1.95 -2.39
CA ILE A 58 19.03 -2.41 -3.07
C ILE A 58 19.17 -3.92 -2.93
N ALA A 59 18.88 -4.50 -1.77
CA ALA A 59 19.00 -5.95 -1.56
C ALA A 59 18.02 -6.72 -2.46
N SER A 60 16.76 -6.31 -2.52
CA SER A 60 15.74 -6.92 -3.38
C SER A 60 16.04 -6.70 -4.87
N ASP A 61 16.59 -5.54 -5.24
CA ASP A 61 17.00 -5.26 -6.61
C ASP A 61 18.12 -6.17 -7.08
N ILE A 62 19.12 -6.45 -6.24
CA ILE A 62 20.19 -7.40 -6.54
C ILE A 62 19.60 -8.78 -6.83
N ILE A 63 18.68 -9.25 -6.01
CA ILE A 63 18.00 -10.55 -6.20
C ILE A 63 17.18 -10.54 -7.50
N SER A 64 16.44 -9.46 -7.76
CA SER A 64 15.67 -9.31 -8.99
C SER A 64 16.54 -9.43 -10.23
N ARG A 65 17.64 -8.71 -10.28
CA ARG A 65 18.62 -8.75 -11.40
C ARG A 65 19.23 -10.12 -11.56
N TYR A 66 19.68 -10.72 -10.46
CA TYR A 66 20.24 -12.07 -10.46
C TYR A 66 19.25 -13.08 -11.04
N LYS A 67 17.98 -13.04 -10.60
CA LYS A 67 16.96 -13.97 -11.12
C LYS A 67 16.66 -13.74 -12.59
N ARG A 68 16.64 -12.48 -13.07
CA ARG A 68 16.51 -12.21 -14.52
C ARG A 68 17.67 -12.80 -15.33
N THR A 69 18.92 -12.67 -14.85
CA THR A 69 20.08 -13.27 -15.52
C THR A 69 20.05 -14.79 -15.52
N LYS A 70 19.32 -15.40 -14.59
CA LYS A 70 19.06 -16.85 -14.54
C LYS A 70 17.88 -17.31 -15.39
N GLY A 71 17.27 -16.43 -16.17
CA GLY A 71 16.17 -16.75 -17.08
C GLY A 71 14.79 -16.81 -16.42
N PHE A 72 14.60 -16.19 -15.27
CA PHE A 72 13.27 -16.09 -14.66
C PHE A 72 12.49 -14.89 -15.23
N ASN A 73 11.17 -15.05 -15.33
CA ASN A 73 10.25 -13.94 -15.51
C ASN A 73 9.97 -13.30 -14.13
N VAL A 74 10.68 -12.21 -13.86
CA VAL A 74 10.66 -11.57 -12.53
C VAL A 74 9.60 -10.48 -12.47
N LEU A 75 8.69 -10.59 -11.51
CA LEU A 75 7.80 -9.51 -11.09
C LEU A 75 8.42 -8.79 -9.88
N HIS A 76 8.89 -7.57 -10.09
CA HIS A 76 9.43 -6.68 -9.06
C HIS A 76 8.63 -5.36 -9.10
N PRO A 77 7.45 -5.33 -8.47
CA PRO A 77 6.58 -4.16 -8.48
C PRO A 77 7.02 -3.14 -7.42
N MET A 78 6.53 -1.91 -7.60
CA MET A 78 6.59 -0.87 -6.59
C MET A 78 5.23 -0.16 -6.53
N GLY A 79 4.98 0.50 -5.43
CA GLY A 79 3.76 1.28 -5.22
C GLY A 79 3.92 2.24 -4.06
N PHE A 80 2.79 2.82 -3.63
CA PHE A 80 2.78 3.82 -2.58
C PHE A 80 1.60 3.56 -1.64
N ASP A 81 1.89 3.47 -0.35
CA ASP A 81 0.88 3.52 0.69
C ASP A 81 0.47 4.96 0.90
N SER A 82 -0.58 5.36 0.18
CA SER A 82 -0.85 6.78 -0.08
C SER A 82 -1.99 7.36 0.75
N PHE A 83 -2.62 6.61 1.63
CA PHE A 83 -3.40 7.15 2.72
C PHE A 83 -2.48 7.46 3.90
N GLY A 84 -2.71 8.58 4.60
CA GLY A 84 -1.89 8.87 5.76
C GLY A 84 -2.19 10.17 6.44
N LEU A 85 -2.09 10.16 7.77
CA LEU A 85 -2.29 11.29 8.65
C LEU A 85 -1.39 12.50 8.33
N PRO A 86 -0.10 12.37 7.97
CA PRO A 86 0.73 13.52 7.63
C PRO A 86 0.20 14.34 6.45
N ALA A 87 -0.34 13.69 5.42
CA ALA A 87 -0.94 14.39 4.29
C ALA A 87 -2.23 15.11 4.67
N GLU A 88 -3.03 14.52 5.56
CA GLU A 88 -4.26 15.13 6.09
C GLU A 88 -3.95 16.34 6.96
N GLN A 89 -2.98 16.25 7.86
CA GLN A 89 -2.55 17.37 8.70
C GLN A 89 -1.95 18.51 7.87
N TYR A 90 -1.18 18.19 6.84
CA TYR A 90 -0.69 19.20 5.91
C TYR A 90 -1.83 19.91 5.18
N ALA A 91 -2.87 19.17 4.80
CA ALA A 91 -4.07 19.74 4.21
C ALA A 91 -4.79 20.71 5.15
N ILE A 92 -4.94 20.37 6.43
CA ILE A 92 -5.53 21.23 7.45
C ILE A 92 -4.74 22.54 7.59
N LYS A 93 -3.40 22.45 7.65
CA LYS A 93 -2.52 23.61 7.80
C LYS A 93 -2.51 24.53 6.59
N THR A 94 -2.60 23.99 5.38
CA THR A 94 -2.37 24.74 4.14
C THR A 94 -3.64 24.99 3.33
N GLY A 95 -4.74 24.32 3.63
CA GLY A 95 -5.95 24.31 2.82
C GLY A 95 -5.81 23.53 1.52
N GLN A 96 -4.71 22.82 1.31
CA GLN A 96 -4.47 22.03 0.10
C GLN A 96 -5.03 20.62 0.28
N HIS A 97 -5.82 20.15 -0.71
CA HIS A 97 -6.37 18.80 -0.66
C HIS A 97 -5.28 17.72 -0.56
N PRO A 98 -5.38 16.71 0.34
CA PRO A 98 -4.35 15.71 0.58
C PRO A 98 -3.87 14.99 -0.68
N LYS A 99 -4.77 14.73 -1.62
CA LYS A 99 -4.47 14.08 -2.91
C LYS A 99 -3.37 14.82 -3.68
N ILE A 100 -3.41 16.15 -3.73
CA ILE A 100 -2.45 16.95 -4.50
C ILE A 100 -1.05 16.79 -3.90
N THR A 101 -0.95 16.93 -2.59
CA THR A 101 0.33 16.77 -1.87
C THR A 101 0.88 15.36 -2.07
N THR A 102 0.04 14.34 -1.93
CA THR A 102 0.41 12.94 -2.09
C THR A 102 0.90 12.65 -3.51
N GLU A 103 0.20 13.14 -4.53
CA GLU A 103 0.61 12.95 -5.94
C GLU A 103 1.97 13.62 -6.24
N ASN A 104 2.20 14.83 -5.74
CA ASN A 104 3.48 15.53 -5.89
C ASN A 104 4.63 14.76 -5.20
N ASN A 105 4.39 14.25 -4.00
CA ASN A 105 5.36 13.43 -3.29
C ASN A 105 5.67 12.13 -4.03
N ILE A 106 4.64 11.45 -4.57
CA ILE A 106 4.82 10.23 -5.38
C ILE A 106 5.72 10.49 -6.58
N VAL A 107 5.49 11.58 -7.32
CA VAL A 107 6.35 11.97 -8.44
C VAL A 107 7.80 12.09 -7.98
N ARG A 108 8.03 12.76 -6.86
CA ARG A 108 9.36 12.96 -6.30
C ARG A 108 10.03 11.64 -5.88
N PHE A 109 9.29 10.77 -5.22
CA PHE A 109 9.79 9.44 -4.82
C PHE A 109 10.17 8.60 -6.04
N LYS A 110 9.33 8.59 -7.09
CA LYS A 110 9.63 7.88 -8.34
C LYS A 110 10.90 8.41 -9.02
N GLU A 111 11.07 9.73 -9.10
CA GLU A 111 12.29 10.32 -9.63
C GLU A 111 13.53 9.84 -8.90
N GLN A 112 13.48 9.82 -7.56
CA GLN A 112 14.60 9.38 -6.74
C GLN A 112 14.88 7.87 -6.90
N LEU A 113 13.85 7.02 -6.90
CA LEU A 113 13.99 5.58 -7.14
C LEU A 113 14.56 5.28 -8.54
N ASN A 114 14.12 6.03 -9.54
CA ASN A 114 14.66 5.90 -10.90
C ASN A 114 16.12 6.33 -10.98
N ARG A 115 16.51 7.40 -10.27
CA ARG A 115 17.92 7.84 -10.21
C ARG A 115 18.84 6.85 -9.54
N LEU A 116 18.33 6.05 -8.59
CA LEU A 116 19.07 4.92 -8.00
C LEU A 116 19.23 3.76 -9.00
N GLY A 117 18.50 3.80 -10.12
CA GLY A 117 18.60 2.78 -11.17
C GLY A 117 17.98 1.43 -10.79
N LEU A 118 17.03 1.40 -9.85
CA LEU A 118 16.37 0.18 -9.40
C LEU A 118 15.49 -0.43 -10.49
N SER A 119 15.40 -1.76 -10.51
CA SER A 119 14.78 -2.55 -11.59
C SER A 119 13.30 -2.83 -11.38
N TYR A 120 12.54 -1.80 -11.00
CA TYR A 120 11.09 -1.93 -10.79
C TYR A 120 10.31 -2.00 -12.11
N ASP A 121 9.27 -2.82 -12.11
CA ASP A 121 8.24 -2.81 -13.15
C ASP A 121 7.17 -1.76 -12.85
N TRP A 122 7.40 -0.53 -13.29
CA TRP A 122 6.46 0.58 -13.08
C TRP A 122 5.11 0.39 -13.77
N SER A 123 4.98 -0.58 -14.70
CA SER A 123 3.65 -0.92 -15.26
C SER A 123 2.74 -1.62 -14.24
N ARG A 124 3.30 -2.02 -13.10
CA ARG A 124 2.62 -2.65 -11.97
C ARG A 124 2.55 -1.74 -10.74
N GLU A 125 2.77 -0.45 -10.94
CA GLU A 125 2.60 0.54 -9.87
C GLU A 125 1.19 0.52 -9.31
N ILE A 126 1.08 0.58 -8.00
CA ILE A 126 -0.18 0.75 -7.28
C ILE A 126 -0.10 1.93 -6.32
N LYS A 127 -1.25 2.60 -6.14
CA LYS A 127 -1.46 3.59 -5.09
C LYS A 127 -2.67 3.16 -4.28
N THR A 128 -2.52 2.99 -2.98
CA THR A 128 -3.58 2.47 -2.12
C THR A 128 -4.79 3.42 -2.04
N SER A 129 -4.59 4.72 -2.33
CA SER A 129 -5.64 5.74 -2.39
C SER A 129 -6.37 5.84 -3.74
N ASP A 130 -5.97 5.08 -4.75
CA ASP A 130 -6.72 5.03 -6.00
C ASP A 130 -8.00 4.21 -5.84
N SER A 131 -9.10 4.71 -6.38
CA SER A 131 -10.40 4.01 -6.33
C SER A 131 -10.37 2.64 -7.00
N SER A 132 -9.53 2.48 -8.01
CA SER A 132 -9.30 1.19 -8.67
C SER A 132 -8.66 0.14 -7.73
N TYR A 133 -7.92 0.60 -6.72
CA TYR A 133 -7.31 -0.24 -5.69
C TYR A 133 -8.26 -0.45 -4.50
N TYR A 134 -8.69 0.61 -3.80
CA TYR A 134 -9.43 0.46 -2.56
C TYR A 134 -10.85 -0.08 -2.73
N LYS A 135 -11.42 -0.07 -3.93
CA LYS A 135 -12.69 -0.76 -4.20
C LYS A 135 -12.66 -2.24 -3.81
N TRP A 136 -11.49 -2.88 -3.89
CA TRP A 136 -11.34 -4.28 -3.50
C TRP A 136 -11.33 -4.46 -1.99
N THR A 137 -10.74 -3.51 -1.26
CA THR A 137 -10.82 -3.44 0.21
C THR A 137 -12.27 -3.27 0.66
N GLN A 138 -13.01 -2.36 0.00
CA GLN A 138 -14.44 -2.17 0.26
C GLN A 138 -15.25 -3.43 -0.08
N TRP A 139 -14.94 -4.10 -1.17
CA TRP A 139 -15.60 -5.35 -1.56
C TRP A 139 -15.36 -6.46 -0.52
N ILE A 140 -14.14 -6.62 -0.03
CA ILE A 140 -13.82 -7.58 1.04
C ILE A 140 -14.63 -7.25 2.30
N PHE A 141 -14.66 -5.97 2.71
CA PHE A 141 -15.46 -5.53 3.84
C PHE A 141 -16.93 -5.90 3.68
N LEU A 142 -17.52 -5.63 2.50
CA LEU A 142 -18.93 -5.98 2.23
C LEU A 142 -19.16 -7.50 2.26
N LYS A 143 -18.19 -8.31 1.86
CA LYS A 143 -18.28 -9.78 1.99
C LYS A 143 -18.32 -10.19 3.45
N LEU A 144 -17.47 -9.61 4.31
CA LEU A 144 -17.46 -9.86 5.74
C LEU A 144 -18.76 -9.36 6.39
N TYR A 145 -19.19 -8.15 6.05
CA TYR A 145 -20.41 -7.54 6.58
C TYR A 145 -21.68 -8.35 6.23
N ASN A 146 -21.74 -8.92 5.04
CA ASN A 146 -22.86 -9.74 4.58
C ASN A 146 -22.69 -11.24 4.92
N SER A 147 -21.85 -11.59 5.87
CA SER A 147 -21.57 -12.95 6.26
C SER A 147 -21.61 -13.13 7.80
N TYR A 148 -21.91 -14.35 8.22
CA TYR A 148 -21.71 -14.82 9.59
C TYR A 148 -20.96 -16.15 9.59
N PHE A 149 -20.36 -16.53 10.72
CA PHE A 149 -19.68 -17.81 10.84
C PHE A 149 -20.66 -18.89 11.31
N ASP A 150 -20.93 -19.85 10.43
CA ASP A 150 -21.73 -21.03 10.72
C ASP A 150 -20.84 -22.10 11.36
N LYS A 151 -21.06 -22.37 12.65
CA LYS A 151 -20.27 -23.35 13.42
C LYS A 151 -20.47 -24.79 12.98
N GLU A 152 -21.65 -25.13 12.49
CA GLU A 152 -21.95 -26.49 12.03
C GLU A 152 -21.28 -26.79 10.71
N LYS A 153 -21.36 -25.83 9.78
CA LYS A 153 -20.66 -25.88 8.46
C LYS A 153 -19.17 -25.55 8.56
N ASN A 154 -18.71 -25.03 9.69
CA ASN A 154 -17.35 -24.54 9.94
C ASN A 154 -16.83 -23.59 8.84
N LYS A 155 -17.67 -22.66 8.41
CA LYS A 155 -17.34 -21.67 7.37
C LYS A 155 -18.19 -20.41 7.48
N ALA A 156 -17.73 -19.34 6.82
CA ALA A 156 -18.57 -18.17 6.62
C ALA A 156 -19.66 -18.45 5.58
N VAL A 157 -20.88 -18.05 5.89
CA VAL A 157 -22.05 -18.15 4.99
C VAL A 157 -22.75 -16.80 4.91
N ASN A 158 -23.62 -16.66 3.92
CA ASN A 158 -24.34 -15.39 3.73
C ASN A 158 -25.27 -15.09 4.91
N ILE A 159 -25.33 -13.84 5.32
CA ILE A 159 -26.16 -13.39 6.44
C ILE A 159 -27.66 -13.67 6.21
N SER A 160 -28.10 -13.76 4.97
CA SER A 160 -29.49 -14.11 4.61
C SER A 160 -29.87 -15.55 4.96
N GLU A 161 -28.87 -16.42 5.18
CA GLU A 161 -29.08 -17.82 5.62
C GLU A 161 -29.24 -17.94 7.15
N LEU A 162 -29.07 -16.82 7.87
CA LEU A 162 -29.16 -16.82 9.33
C LEU A 162 -30.62 -17.12 9.78
N ASN A 163 -30.77 -18.12 10.58
CA ASN A 163 -32.08 -18.43 11.20
C ASN A 163 -32.35 -17.41 12.31
N ILE A 164 -33.34 -16.54 12.08
CA ILE A 164 -33.73 -15.48 12.98
C ILE A 164 -34.98 -15.92 13.73
N PRO A 165 -34.97 -15.95 15.08
CA PRO A 165 -36.16 -16.28 15.85
C PRO A 165 -37.34 -15.37 15.54
N GLU A 166 -38.51 -15.97 15.24
CA GLU A 166 -39.73 -15.20 14.90
C GLU A 166 -40.28 -14.39 16.07
N THR A 167 -39.93 -14.77 17.30
CA THR A 167 -40.36 -14.09 18.53
C THR A 167 -39.74 -12.72 18.78
N LEU A 168 -38.69 -12.36 18.01
CA LEU A 168 -37.98 -11.09 18.14
C LEU A 168 -38.75 -9.96 17.51
N SER A 169 -38.80 -8.81 18.18
CA SER A 169 -39.24 -7.54 17.59
C SER A 169 -38.27 -7.10 16.49
N GLU A 170 -38.68 -6.21 15.59
CA GLU A 170 -37.80 -5.72 14.49
C GLU A 170 -36.49 -5.16 14.98
N LYS A 171 -36.49 -4.43 16.10
CA LYS A 171 -35.27 -3.88 16.71
C LYS A 171 -34.34 -4.98 17.24
N GLU A 172 -34.90 -6.02 17.82
CA GLU A 172 -34.13 -7.16 18.33
C GLU A 172 -33.59 -8.00 17.19
N LYS A 173 -34.31 -8.17 16.08
CA LYS A 173 -33.85 -8.86 14.88
C LYS A 173 -32.61 -8.16 14.30
N ILE A 174 -32.64 -6.82 14.18
CA ILE A 174 -31.50 -6.05 13.69
C ILE A 174 -30.26 -6.30 14.59
N ARG A 175 -30.41 -6.18 15.91
CA ARG A 175 -29.33 -6.44 16.85
C ARG A 175 -28.82 -7.87 16.79
N PHE A 176 -29.73 -8.83 16.65
CA PHE A 176 -29.38 -10.25 16.53
C PHE A 176 -28.54 -10.49 15.28
N ILE A 177 -28.93 -9.92 14.14
CA ILE A 177 -28.20 -10.01 12.88
C ILE A 177 -26.81 -9.37 13.03
N ASP A 178 -26.74 -8.13 13.54
CA ASP A 178 -25.49 -7.38 13.66
C ASP A 178 -24.50 -8.09 14.60
N ASN A 179 -24.96 -8.71 15.67
CA ASN A 179 -24.12 -9.51 16.58
C ASN A 179 -23.57 -10.81 15.95
N LYS A 180 -24.07 -11.20 14.80
CA LYS A 180 -23.59 -12.39 14.06
C LYS A 180 -22.67 -12.05 12.90
N ARG A 181 -22.71 -10.80 12.40
CA ARG A 181 -21.87 -10.36 11.28
C ARG A 181 -20.39 -10.52 11.60
N LEU A 182 -19.60 -10.82 10.58
CA LEU A 182 -18.13 -10.88 10.69
C LEU A 182 -17.48 -9.50 10.73
N ALA A 183 -18.17 -8.46 10.29
CA ALA A 183 -17.78 -7.07 10.46
C ALA A 183 -18.98 -6.27 10.96
N TYR A 184 -18.77 -5.36 11.89
CA TYR A 184 -19.80 -4.54 12.51
C TYR A 184 -19.25 -3.16 12.89
N ILE A 185 -20.16 -2.23 13.17
CA ILE A 185 -19.81 -0.89 13.67
C ILE A 185 -19.86 -0.94 15.19
N ASP A 186 -18.78 -0.46 15.82
CA ASP A 186 -18.67 -0.36 17.26
C ASP A 186 -17.91 0.90 17.66
N THR A 187 -17.93 1.21 18.96
CA THR A 187 -17.16 2.30 19.57
C THR A 187 -15.96 1.69 20.29
N ILE A 188 -14.80 2.32 20.11
CA ILE A 188 -13.56 1.94 20.76
C ILE A 188 -12.89 3.18 21.37
N ASP A 189 -12.27 3.03 22.53
CA ASP A 189 -11.46 4.08 23.13
C ASP A 189 -10.18 4.28 22.29
N VAL A 190 -9.86 5.54 22.06
CA VAL A 190 -8.71 5.94 21.24
C VAL A 190 -7.83 6.93 21.98
N ASN A 191 -6.56 6.99 21.60
CA ASN A 191 -5.65 8.03 22.08
C ASN A 191 -5.92 9.32 21.30
N TRP A 192 -6.69 10.22 21.88
CA TRP A 192 -7.00 11.51 21.28
C TRP A 192 -5.96 12.56 21.69
N CYS A 193 -5.41 13.27 20.72
CA CYS A 193 -4.55 14.42 20.93
C CYS A 193 -5.31 15.70 20.55
N GLU A 194 -5.66 16.52 21.56
CA GLU A 194 -6.45 17.74 21.34
C GLU A 194 -5.65 18.77 20.54
N GLU A 195 -4.36 18.91 20.82
CA GLU A 195 -3.47 19.88 20.17
C GLU A 195 -3.30 19.59 18.67
N LEU A 196 -3.19 18.31 18.30
CA LEU A 196 -3.09 17.89 16.90
C LEU A 196 -4.46 17.69 16.24
N GLY A 197 -5.54 17.66 17.03
CA GLY A 197 -6.91 17.44 16.54
C GLY A 197 -7.11 16.08 15.89
N THR A 198 -6.44 15.03 16.39
CA THR A 198 -6.43 13.71 15.76
C THR A 198 -6.24 12.56 16.75
N VAL A 199 -6.54 11.35 16.27
CA VAL A 199 -6.25 10.09 16.97
C VAL A 199 -4.80 9.69 16.73
N LEU A 200 -4.12 9.23 17.78
CA LEU A 200 -2.76 8.69 17.72
C LEU A 200 -2.78 7.16 17.78
N ALA A 201 -1.89 6.52 17.04
CA ALA A 201 -1.59 5.11 17.23
C ALA A 201 -0.91 4.88 18.58
N ASN A 202 -0.98 3.66 19.12
CA ASN A 202 -0.37 3.36 20.42
C ASN A 202 1.13 3.62 20.42
N GLU A 203 1.79 3.39 19.28
CA GLU A 203 3.22 3.60 19.09
C GLU A 203 3.62 5.10 19.07
N GLU A 204 2.67 5.99 18.81
CA GLU A 204 2.87 7.44 18.78
C GLU A 204 2.70 8.09 20.17
N VAL A 205 2.32 7.30 21.18
CA VAL A 205 2.15 7.77 22.57
C VAL A 205 3.33 7.32 23.41
N ILE A 206 4.19 8.27 23.79
CA ILE A 206 5.37 8.01 24.62
C ILE A 206 5.20 8.76 25.94
N GLY A 207 5.15 8.02 27.06
CA GLY A 207 5.01 8.62 28.38
C GLY A 207 3.73 9.44 28.59
N GLY A 208 2.66 9.12 27.85
CA GLY A 208 1.37 9.84 27.89
C GLY A 208 1.33 11.10 27.02
N LEU A 209 2.35 11.37 26.23
CA LEU A 209 2.46 12.50 25.31
C LEU A 209 2.57 12.01 23.86
N SER A 210 2.21 12.87 22.91
CA SER A 210 2.44 12.64 21.50
C SER A 210 3.93 12.67 21.18
N GLU A 211 4.40 11.75 20.35
CA GLU A 211 5.77 11.76 19.81
C GLU A 211 6.01 12.97 18.87
N ARG A 212 4.96 13.61 18.40
CA ARG A 212 4.99 14.71 17.41
C ARG A 212 4.80 16.07 18.04
#